data_ab64997f6645ce0f773f0b70dcbe23a0
#
_entry.id   ab64997f6645ce0f773f0b70dcbe23a0
#
_cell.length_a   1.000
_cell.length_b   1.000
_cell.length_c   1.000
_cell.angle_alpha   90.00
_cell.angle_beta   90.00
_cell.angle_gamma   90.00
#
_symmetry.space_group_name_H-M   'P 1'
#
loop_
_entity.id
_entity.type
_entity.pdbx_description
1 polymer ?
#
loop_
_entity_poly.entity_id
_entity_poly.type
_entity_poly.pdbx_seq_one_letter_code
_entity_poly.pdbx_strand_id
1 'polypeptide(L)'
;MEINNLIPHIESLIFASDKPLTTMEIVDLANNAFSFMDEKVSLDQVETSLEGIVEKYKAEFYPFEVIQSGGGWQFLTKKEYHKTIAQLNGDKFLKKLSAAAMETLSIIAYKQPVTKGQVEAIRGVSADYAIQKLLEKELIVISGRNETMPGHPLVYATS
;
A
#
# COMPACT_ATOMS: atom_id res chain seq x y z
N MET A 1 -29.75 3.40 -12.19
CA MET A 1 -29.33 2.00 -12.28
C MET A 1 -29.65 1.31 -10.96
N GLU A 2 -30.15 0.09 -11.04
CA GLU A 2 -30.42 -0.68 -9.84
C GLU A 2 -29.14 -1.15 -9.15
N ILE A 3 -29.18 -1.25 -7.83
CA ILE A 3 -28.02 -1.64 -7.00
C ILE A 3 -27.45 -2.98 -7.46
N ASN A 4 -28.29 -3.97 -7.74
CA ASN A 4 -27.84 -5.29 -8.19
C ASN A 4 -27.06 -5.26 -9.50
N ASN A 5 -27.34 -4.29 -10.35
CA ASN A 5 -26.63 -4.10 -11.61
C ASN A 5 -25.36 -3.28 -11.42
N LEU A 6 -25.33 -2.43 -10.41
CA LEU A 6 -24.18 -1.57 -10.12
C LEU A 6 -23.06 -2.32 -9.42
N ILE A 7 -23.38 -3.25 -8.53
CA ILE A 7 -22.41 -3.99 -7.72
C ILE A 7 -21.27 -4.62 -8.54
N PRO A 8 -21.54 -5.39 -9.62
CA PRO A 8 -20.44 -5.98 -10.40
C PRO A 8 -19.51 -4.95 -11.03
N HIS A 9 -20.02 -3.79 -11.39
CA HIS A 9 -19.19 -2.72 -11.96
C HIS A 9 -18.26 -2.13 -10.89
N ILE A 10 -18.76 -1.92 -9.68
CA ILE A 10 -17.96 -1.41 -8.57
C ILE A 10 -16.90 -2.44 -8.17
N GLU A 11 -17.27 -3.72 -8.04
CA GLU A 11 -16.30 -4.79 -7.76
C GLU A 11 -15.20 -4.82 -8.81
N SER A 12 -15.55 -4.68 -10.08
CA SER A 12 -14.60 -4.69 -11.19
C SER A 12 -13.62 -3.51 -11.10
N LEU A 13 -14.11 -2.33 -10.76
CA LEU A 13 -13.27 -1.14 -10.59
C LEU A 13 -12.27 -1.34 -9.45
N ILE A 14 -12.73 -1.81 -8.31
CA ILE A 14 -11.86 -2.03 -7.15
C ILE A 14 -10.81 -3.09 -7.46
N PHE A 15 -11.22 -4.19 -8.09
CA PHE A 15 -10.32 -5.30 -8.43
C PHE A 15 -9.27 -4.89 -9.45
N ALA A 16 -9.65 -4.12 -10.46
CA ALA A 16 -8.75 -3.72 -11.55
C ALA A 16 -7.84 -2.56 -11.19
N SER A 17 -8.16 -1.81 -10.15
CA SER A 17 -7.36 -0.65 -9.74
C SER A 17 -6.03 -1.09 -9.13
N ASP A 18 -4.97 -0.37 -9.44
CA ASP A 18 -3.64 -0.58 -8.85
C ASP A 18 -3.47 0.16 -7.51
N LYS A 19 -4.49 0.89 -7.09
CA LYS A 19 -4.50 1.63 -5.81
C LYS A 19 -5.88 1.52 -5.16
N PRO A 20 -6.00 1.74 -3.83
CA PRO A 20 -7.29 1.86 -3.18
C PRO A 20 -8.10 3.01 -3.80
N LEU A 21 -9.40 2.80 -3.98
CA LEU A 21 -10.31 3.80 -4.54
C LEU A 21 -11.19 4.39 -3.44
N THR A 22 -11.26 5.70 -3.36
CA THR A 22 -12.20 6.37 -2.46
C THR A 22 -13.63 6.20 -2.98
N THR A 23 -14.61 6.33 -2.09
CA THR A 23 -16.02 6.26 -2.49
C THR A 23 -16.34 7.30 -3.59
N MET A 24 -15.81 8.51 -3.46
CA MET A 24 -16.03 9.56 -4.47
C MET A 24 -15.38 9.24 -5.81
N GLU A 25 -14.19 8.67 -5.80
CA GLU A 25 -13.54 8.20 -7.04
C GLU A 25 -14.39 7.14 -7.74
N ILE A 26 -14.99 6.23 -6.97
CA ILE A 26 -15.88 5.19 -7.52
C ILE A 26 -17.11 5.84 -8.14
N VAL A 27 -17.70 6.82 -7.47
CA VAL A 27 -18.85 7.59 -8.03
C VAL A 27 -18.48 8.21 -9.36
N ASP A 28 -17.35 8.91 -9.42
CA ASP A 28 -16.89 9.59 -10.63
C ASP A 28 -16.60 8.59 -11.76
N LEU A 29 -15.93 7.49 -11.47
CA LEU A 29 -15.61 6.47 -12.46
C LEU A 29 -16.88 5.79 -13.00
N ALA A 30 -17.83 5.49 -12.13
CA ALA A 30 -19.10 4.89 -12.53
C ALA A 30 -19.89 5.86 -13.43
N ASN A 31 -19.95 7.12 -13.07
CA ASN A 31 -20.64 8.14 -13.87
C ASN A 31 -19.97 8.34 -15.23
N ASN A 32 -18.64 8.27 -15.28
CA ASN A 32 -17.93 8.34 -16.56
C ASN A 32 -18.23 7.12 -17.43
N ALA A 33 -18.28 5.94 -16.84
CA ALA A 33 -18.59 4.71 -17.56
C ALA A 33 -20.02 4.71 -18.12
N PHE A 34 -20.96 5.31 -17.39
CA PHE A 34 -22.38 5.35 -17.76
C PHE A 34 -22.83 6.73 -18.22
N SER A 35 -21.93 7.51 -18.79
CA SER A 35 -22.22 8.89 -19.24
C SER A 35 -23.32 8.97 -20.30
N PHE A 36 -23.59 7.88 -20.99
CA PHE A 36 -24.68 7.78 -22.00
C PHE A 36 -26.06 7.60 -21.37
N MET A 37 -26.15 7.33 -20.07
CA MET A 37 -27.41 7.17 -19.36
C MET A 37 -27.90 8.50 -18.81
N ASP A 38 -29.21 8.72 -18.82
CA ASP A 38 -29.83 9.93 -18.30
C ASP A 38 -29.71 10.06 -16.78
N GLU A 39 -29.69 8.92 -16.08
CA GLU A 39 -29.58 8.89 -14.63
C GLU A 39 -28.13 8.71 -14.20
N LYS A 40 -27.68 9.58 -13.32
CA LYS A 40 -26.35 9.49 -12.72
C LYS A 40 -26.36 8.55 -11.51
N VAL A 41 -25.25 7.87 -11.32
CA VAL A 41 -25.00 7.09 -10.12
C VAL A 41 -24.75 8.07 -8.96
N SER A 42 -25.50 7.91 -7.88
CA SER A 42 -25.36 8.76 -6.70
C SER A 42 -24.36 8.19 -5.69
N LEU A 43 -23.87 9.06 -4.81
CA LEU A 43 -23.03 8.64 -3.69
C LEU A 43 -23.73 7.58 -2.83
N ASP A 44 -25.02 7.76 -2.55
CA ASP A 44 -25.83 6.85 -1.75
C ASP A 44 -25.91 5.46 -2.38
N GLN A 45 -26.08 5.39 -3.70
CA GLN A 45 -26.11 4.13 -4.43
C GLN A 45 -24.76 3.40 -4.34
N VAL A 46 -23.66 4.14 -4.44
CA VAL A 46 -22.31 3.56 -4.32
C VAL A 46 -22.05 3.08 -2.90
N GLU A 47 -22.41 3.84 -1.89
CA GLU A 47 -22.28 3.45 -0.49
C GLU A 47 -23.08 2.18 -0.18
N THR A 48 -24.33 2.11 -0.64
CA THR A 48 -25.18 0.94 -0.46
C THR A 48 -24.58 -0.29 -1.17
N SER A 49 -24.06 -0.09 -2.38
CA SER A 49 -23.39 -1.15 -3.13
C SER A 49 -22.15 -1.67 -2.40
N LEU A 50 -21.34 -0.76 -1.85
CA LEU A 50 -20.14 -1.12 -1.09
C LEU A 50 -20.47 -1.92 0.16
N GLU A 51 -21.53 -1.55 0.88
CA GLU A 51 -22.02 -2.33 2.03
C GLU A 51 -22.39 -3.75 1.61
N GLY A 52 -23.09 -3.90 0.49
CA GLY A 52 -23.45 -5.20 -0.06
C GLY A 52 -22.25 -6.03 -0.46
N ILE A 53 -21.24 -5.38 -1.06
CA ILE A 53 -20.00 -6.05 -1.46
C ILE A 53 -19.22 -6.53 -0.23
N VAL A 54 -19.07 -5.69 0.79
CA VAL A 54 -18.40 -6.06 2.03
C VAL A 54 -19.10 -7.27 2.67
N GLU A 55 -20.43 -7.24 2.74
CA GLU A 55 -21.22 -8.32 3.33
C GLU A 55 -21.07 -9.62 2.55
N LYS A 56 -21.09 -9.55 1.21
CA LYS A 56 -20.91 -10.71 0.33
C LYS A 56 -19.62 -11.46 0.65
N TYR A 57 -18.51 -10.73 0.79
CA TYR A 57 -17.21 -11.33 0.99
C TYR A 57 -16.91 -11.74 2.43
N LYS A 58 -17.85 -11.53 3.35
CA LYS A 58 -17.76 -12.09 4.72
C LYS A 58 -17.99 -13.59 4.73
N ALA A 59 -18.62 -14.16 3.69
CA ALA A 59 -18.84 -15.60 3.59
C ALA A 59 -17.53 -16.35 3.61
N GLU A 60 -17.45 -17.44 4.35
CA GLU A 60 -16.24 -18.27 4.49
C GLU A 60 -15.75 -18.81 3.15
N PHE A 61 -16.63 -18.93 2.20
CA PHE A 61 -16.31 -19.41 0.86
C PHE A 61 -15.26 -18.56 0.13
N TYR A 62 -15.21 -17.26 0.43
CA TYR A 62 -14.30 -16.35 -0.24
C TYR A 62 -13.00 -16.14 0.56
N PRO A 63 -11.83 -16.35 -0.07
CA PRO A 63 -10.54 -16.13 0.62
C PRO A 63 -10.12 -14.67 0.67
N PHE A 64 -10.86 -13.78 0.01
CA PHE A 64 -10.56 -12.34 -0.03
C PHE A 64 -11.74 -11.54 0.52
N GLU A 65 -11.46 -10.30 0.87
CA GLU A 65 -12.44 -9.36 1.40
C GLU A 65 -12.24 -8.00 0.76
N VAL A 66 -13.26 -7.16 0.84
CA VAL A 66 -13.19 -5.76 0.44
C VAL A 66 -13.22 -4.93 1.70
N ILE A 67 -12.19 -4.14 1.91
CA ILE A 67 -12.08 -3.28 3.08
C ILE A 67 -11.66 -1.87 2.69
N GLN A 68 -11.92 -0.94 3.59
CA GLN A 68 -11.47 0.44 3.48
C GLN A 68 -10.13 0.55 4.20
N SER A 69 -9.05 0.72 3.44
CA SER A 69 -7.68 0.74 3.95
C SER A 69 -6.79 1.49 2.95
N GLY A 70 -5.73 2.12 3.44
CA GLY A 70 -4.79 2.82 2.57
C GLY A 70 -5.37 4.02 1.83
N GLY A 71 -6.43 4.61 2.36
CA GLY A 71 -7.07 5.78 1.78
C GLY A 71 -8.24 5.47 0.84
N GLY A 72 -8.69 4.22 0.77
CA GLY A 72 -9.83 3.86 -0.07
C GLY A 72 -10.20 2.39 0.05
N TRP A 73 -11.06 1.95 -0.85
CA TRP A 73 -11.54 0.57 -0.90
C TRP A 73 -10.60 -0.30 -1.73
N GLN A 74 -10.32 -1.50 -1.24
CA GLN A 74 -9.46 -2.45 -1.96
C GLN A 74 -9.81 -3.89 -1.59
N PHE A 75 -9.45 -4.82 -2.49
CA PHE A 75 -9.48 -6.24 -2.20
C PHE A 75 -8.21 -6.64 -1.48
N LEU A 76 -8.34 -7.40 -0.41
CA LEU A 76 -7.23 -8.01 0.30
C LEU A 76 -7.56 -9.46 0.58
N THR A 77 -6.53 -10.28 0.73
CA THR A 77 -6.72 -11.65 1.22
C THR A 77 -7.07 -11.62 2.70
N LYS A 78 -7.92 -12.55 3.12
CA LYS A 78 -8.31 -12.64 4.53
C LYS A 78 -7.13 -13.07 5.38
N LYS A 79 -7.10 -12.59 6.62
CA LYS A 79 -6.02 -12.82 7.59
C LYS A 79 -5.67 -14.30 7.75
N GLU A 80 -6.66 -15.18 7.74
CA GLU A 80 -6.48 -16.63 7.93
C GLU A 80 -5.63 -17.27 6.83
N TYR A 81 -5.46 -16.59 5.68
CA TYR A 81 -4.66 -17.08 4.56
C TYR A 81 -3.31 -16.38 4.43
N HIS A 82 -2.95 -15.48 5.35
CA HIS A 82 -1.70 -14.73 5.26
C HIS A 82 -0.46 -15.63 5.32
N LYS A 83 -0.52 -16.74 6.05
CA LYS A 83 0.59 -17.71 6.08
C LYS A 83 0.82 -18.36 4.71
N THR A 84 -0.26 -18.64 4.00
CA THR A 84 -0.20 -19.20 2.64
C THR A 84 0.39 -18.17 1.67
N ILE A 85 -0.09 -16.93 1.75
CA ILE A 85 0.39 -15.84 0.89
C ILE A 85 1.85 -15.52 1.13
N ALA A 86 2.31 -15.62 2.37
CA ALA A 86 3.70 -15.39 2.76
C ALA A 86 4.67 -16.31 2.00
N GLN A 87 4.22 -17.47 1.54
CA GLN A 87 5.05 -18.39 0.76
C GLN A 87 5.38 -17.83 -0.63
N LEU A 88 4.55 -16.96 -1.18
CA LEU A 88 4.82 -16.31 -2.46
C LEU A 88 5.97 -15.30 -2.37
N ASN A 89 5.99 -14.51 -1.31
CA ASN A 89 6.86 -13.35 -1.19
C ASN A 89 7.75 -13.38 0.06
N GLY A 90 7.30 -14.04 1.13
CA GLY A 90 7.93 -13.98 2.44
C GLY A 90 9.37 -14.44 2.46
N ASP A 91 9.66 -15.55 1.83
CA ASP A 91 11.00 -16.14 1.79
C ASP A 91 11.99 -15.28 0.98
N LYS A 92 11.53 -14.66 -0.09
CA LYS A 92 12.38 -13.77 -0.88
C LYS A 92 12.69 -12.48 -0.14
N PHE A 93 11.78 -12.03 0.70
CA PHE A 93 11.91 -10.78 1.43
C PHE A 93 12.75 -10.95 2.69
N LEU A 94 12.42 -11.95 3.52
CA LEU A 94 13.05 -12.18 4.81
C LEU A 94 14.42 -12.85 4.69
N LYS A 95 14.59 -13.80 3.77
CA LYS A 95 15.87 -14.50 3.56
C LYS A 95 16.93 -13.65 2.88
N LYS A 96 16.55 -12.59 2.18
CA LYS A 96 17.49 -11.72 1.46
C LYS A 96 17.96 -10.52 2.25
N LEU A 97 17.32 -10.20 3.38
CA LEU A 97 17.77 -9.14 4.25
C LEU A 97 18.77 -9.70 5.26
N SER A 98 20.01 -9.23 5.18
CA SER A 98 21.04 -9.55 6.16
C SER A 98 20.70 -8.92 7.51
N ALA A 99 21.33 -9.39 8.58
CA ALA A 99 21.23 -8.76 9.90
C ALA A 99 21.61 -7.28 9.84
N ALA A 100 22.64 -6.95 9.08
CA ALA A 100 23.08 -5.56 8.87
C ALA A 100 22.02 -4.72 8.18
N ALA A 101 21.33 -5.26 7.17
CA ALA A 101 20.26 -4.55 6.47
C ALA A 101 19.04 -4.35 7.38
N MET A 102 18.66 -5.35 8.16
CA MET A 102 17.56 -5.25 9.11
C MET A 102 17.83 -4.20 10.19
N GLU A 103 19.04 -4.20 10.75
CA GLU A 103 19.47 -3.21 11.74
C GLU A 103 19.41 -1.81 11.15
N THR A 104 19.96 -1.63 9.95
CA THR A 104 19.96 -0.36 9.25
C THR A 104 18.55 0.15 8.96
N LEU A 105 17.67 -0.73 8.48
CA LEU A 105 16.25 -0.39 8.23
C LEU A 105 15.58 0.07 9.52
N SER A 106 15.81 -0.61 10.64
CA SER A 106 15.25 -0.24 11.93
C SER A 106 15.71 1.15 12.39
N ILE A 107 16.98 1.45 12.21
CA ILE A 107 17.54 2.77 12.56
C ILE A 107 16.90 3.86 11.71
N ILE A 108 16.78 3.64 10.39
CA ILE A 108 16.17 4.61 9.49
C ILE A 108 14.70 4.82 9.86
N ALA A 109 13.95 3.76 10.11
CA ALA A 109 12.54 3.86 10.50
C ALA A 109 12.36 4.67 11.78
N TYR A 110 13.26 4.50 12.72
CA TYR A 110 13.18 5.16 14.04
C TYR A 110 13.64 6.61 14.01
N LYS A 111 14.67 6.93 13.21
CA LYS A 111 15.34 8.22 13.21
C LYS A 111 15.03 9.09 12.00
N GLN A 112 14.24 8.61 11.08
CA GLN A 112 13.94 9.33 9.83
C GLN A 112 13.41 10.75 10.06
N PRO A 113 13.79 11.71 9.21
CA PRO A 113 14.81 11.60 8.16
C PRO A 113 16.24 11.56 8.75
N VAL A 114 17.08 10.69 8.20
CA VAL A 114 18.41 10.41 8.77
C VAL A 114 19.46 10.29 7.68
N THR A 115 20.68 10.78 7.94
CA THR A 115 21.81 10.68 7.01
C THR A 115 22.54 9.34 7.19
N LYS A 116 23.30 8.93 6.16
CA LYS A 116 24.17 7.77 6.24
C LYS A 116 25.15 7.88 7.41
N GLY A 117 25.79 9.04 7.58
CA GLY A 117 26.72 9.29 8.68
C GLY A 117 26.09 9.10 10.05
N GLN A 118 24.84 9.53 10.21
CA GLN A 118 24.11 9.33 11.47
C GLN A 118 23.79 7.86 11.72
N VAL A 119 23.43 7.12 10.67
CA VAL A 119 23.21 5.67 10.77
C VAL A 119 24.51 4.97 11.16
N GLU A 120 25.62 5.32 10.51
CA GLU A 120 26.93 4.74 10.79
C GLU A 120 27.41 5.03 12.22
N ALA A 121 27.13 6.23 12.72
CA ALA A 121 27.44 6.60 14.11
C ALA A 121 26.72 5.70 15.11
N ILE A 122 25.47 5.33 14.84
CA ILE A 122 24.69 4.44 15.70
C ILE A 122 25.19 2.99 15.60
N ARG A 123 25.47 2.53 14.37
CA ARG A 123 25.93 1.17 14.15
C ARG A 123 27.38 0.93 14.53
N GLY A 124 28.22 1.96 14.41
CA GLY A 124 29.67 1.85 14.62
C GLY A 124 30.42 1.25 13.43
N VAL A 125 29.78 1.01 12.30
CA VAL A 125 30.35 0.45 11.07
C VAL A 125 29.75 1.12 9.86
N SER A 126 30.37 0.94 8.67
CA SER A 126 29.85 1.45 7.41
C SER A 126 28.45 0.92 7.12
N ALA A 127 27.59 1.79 6.59
CA ALA A 127 26.24 1.44 6.17
C ALA A 127 26.05 1.49 4.65
N ASP A 128 27.10 1.73 3.86
CA ASP A 128 26.99 1.91 2.42
C ASP A 128 26.26 0.76 1.75
N TYR A 129 26.69 -0.47 1.98
CA TYR A 129 26.12 -1.65 1.36
C TYR A 129 24.66 -1.88 1.80
N ALA A 130 24.40 -1.75 3.09
CA ALA A 130 23.05 -1.95 3.64
C ALA A 130 22.06 -0.92 3.09
N ILE A 131 22.45 0.35 3.05
CA ILE A 131 21.60 1.41 2.49
C ILE A 131 21.33 1.16 1.01
N GLN A 132 22.35 0.80 0.24
CA GLN A 132 22.17 0.51 -1.17
C GLN A 132 21.18 -0.64 -1.39
N LYS A 133 21.29 -1.71 -0.63
CA LYS A 133 20.38 -2.86 -0.71
C LYS A 133 18.94 -2.48 -0.35
N LEU A 134 18.76 -1.66 0.67
CA LEU A 134 17.44 -1.20 1.07
C LEU A 134 16.80 -0.29 0.01
N LEU A 135 17.61 0.55 -0.65
CA LEU A 135 17.13 1.38 -1.77
C LEU A 135 16.73 0.50 -2.97
N GLU A 136 17.55 -0.49 -3.32
CA GLU A 136 17.24 -1.43 -4.43
C GLU A 136 15.94 -2.19 -4.19
N LYS A 137 15.64 -2.52 -2.94
CA LYS A 137 14.42 -3.22 -2.55
C LYS A 137 13.23 -2.29 -2.32
N GLU A 138 13.44 -1.00 -2.51
CA GLU A 138 12.40 0.02 -2.33
C GLU A 138 11.83 0.07 -0.89
N LEU A 139 12.60 -0.35 0.10
CA LEU A 139 12.21 -0.29 1.51
C LEU A 139 12.48 1.08 2.11
N ILE A 140 13.45 1.81 1.57
CA ILE A 140 13.76 3.19 1.94
C ILE A 140 13.82 4.06 0.71
N VAL A 141 13.67 5.36 0.91
CA VAL A 141 13.76 6.38 -0.14
C VAL A 141 14.68 7.50 0.29
N ILE A 142 15.24 8.21 -0.68
CA ILE A 142 15.94 9.46 -0.45
C ILE A 142 14.89 10.55 -0.31
N SER A 143 14.76 11.12 0.90
CA SER A 143 13.73 12.13 1.16
C SER A 143 14.21 13.57 0.97
N GLY A 144 15.50 13.78 0.73
CA GLY A 144 16.06 15.09 0.49
C GLY A 144 17.52 15.16 0.89
N ARG A 145 17.99 16.37 1.22
CA ARG A 145 19.34 16.63 1.72
C ARG A 145 19.27 17.42 3.01
N ASN A 146 20.23 17.18 3.91
CA ASN A 146 20.36 17.98 5.11
C ASN A 146 21.23 19.20 4.79
N GLU A 147 20.59 20.34 4.58
CA GLU A 147 21.26 21.56 4.15
C GLU A 147 22.01 22.27 5.26
N THR A 148 21.80 21.88 6.52
CA THR A 148 22.48 22.47 7.67
C THR A 148 23.81 21.76 7.99
N MET A 149 24.07 20.61 7.41
CA MET A 149 25.30 19.84 7.60
C MET A 149 26.31 20.09 6.47
N PRO A 150 27.63 20.07 6.76
CA PRO A 150 28.63 20.18 5.71
C PRO A 150 28.48 19.12 4.63
N GLY A 151 28.58 19.51 3.35
CA GLY A 151 28.44 18.60 2.23
C GLY A 151 27.01 18.28 1.85
N HIS A 152 26.02 18.82 2.52
CA HIS A 152 24.58 18.61 2.27
C HIS A 152 24.25 17.13 2.02
N PRO A 153 24.52 16.24 3.00
CA PRO A 153 24.33 14.81 2.81
C PRO A 153 22.87 14.42 2.56
N LEU A 154 22.69 13.36 1.80
CA LEU A 154 21.37 12.77 1.56
C LEU A 154 20.74 12.31 2.86
N VAL A 155 19.42 12.46 2.98
CA VAL A 155 18.65 11.92 4.10
C VAL A 155 17.70 10.86 3.60
N TYR A 156 17.47 9.85 4.42
CA TYR A 156 16.69 8.66 4.08
C TYR A 156 15.49 8.54 4.99
N ALA A 157 14.45 7.93 4.45
CA ALA A 157 13.22 7.61 5.16
C ALA A 157 12.66 6.28 4.65
N THR A 158 11.77 5.67 5.40
CA THR A 158 11.05 4.47 4.92
C THR A 158 10.09 4.84 3.81
N SER A 159 9.96 3.94 2.86
CA SER A 159 9.04 4.12 1.72
C SER A 159 7.58 4.05 2.13
#